data_a52665ca2acede8e6cfb5d48e9f0a988
#
_entry.id   a52665ca2acede8e6cfb5d48e9f0a988
#
_cell.length_a   1.000
_cell.length_b   1.000
_cell.length_c   1.000
_cell.angle_alpha   90.00
_cell.angle_beta   90.00
_cell.angle_gamma   90.00
#
_symmetry.space_group_name_H-M   'P 1'
#
loop_
_entity.id
_entity.type
_entity.pdbx_description
1 polymer ?
#
loop_
_entity_poly.entity_id
_entity_poly.type
_entity_poly.pdbx_seq_one_letter_code
_entity_poly.pdbx_strand_id
1 'polypeptide(L)'
;MFCGWGAQCARALDTGGPASALATQEEYEAYLGALEREGVVPGTVVVDDKWQSTYGRNEPDTAKWPDLRGWIASRHARGQRVLLWWKAWDPEGLPPELCVRNREGEPLAMDPIAAGDELREMLAMMLGPEGLDADGLKIDFTARTPSGHALSARSGSWGIALLHKLLHAVYRAAKDAKPDALVVTHTPHPSFVDVTDMIRLNDMMRLDDGSAPASVLPQMRHRAAVVKAACPELLVDTDDWCVPNLAAWREYLAEKPLLGVPALYYAQKLDGLGEQFGPEDYRALRETWAAWRERRE
;
A
#
# COMPACT_ATOMS: atom_id res chain seq x y z
N MET A 1 8.55 -7.32 4.02
CA MET A 1 7.84 -6.03 4.16
C MET A 1 6.67 -6.22 5.11
N PHE A 2 6.40 -5.26 6.00
CA PHE A 2 5.20 -5.23 6.85
C PHE A 2 4.29 -4.09 6.41
N CYS A 3 3.00 -4.36 6.21
CA CYS A 3 1.97 -3.36 5.90
C CYS A 3 0.94 -3.35 7.02
N GLY A 4 0.62 -2.17 7.56
CA GLY A 4 -0.22 -2.04 8.75
C GLY A 4 -1.69 -2.40 8.58
N TRP A 5 -2.22 -2.44 7.34
CA TRP A 5 -3.66 -2.57 7.10
C TRP A 5 -4.32 -3.78 7.76
N GLY A 6 -3.75 -4.98 7.57
CA GLY A 6 -4.30 -6.18 8.19
C GLY A 6 -4.27 -6.13 9.72
N ALA A 7 -3.20 -5.57 10.31
CA ALA A 7 -3.10 -5.37 11.76
C ALA A 7 -4.14 -4.35 12.26
N GLN A 8 -4.37 -3.25 11.51
CA GLN A 8 -5.45 -2.29 11.80
C GLN A 8 -6.83 -2.98 11.75
N CYS A 9 -7.10 -3.78 10.71
CA CYS A 9 -8.35 -4.55 10.60
C CYS A 9 -8.53 -5.53 11.76
N ALA A 10 -7.47 -6.27 12.11
CA ALA A 10 -7.50 -7.21 13.24
C ALA A 10 -7.71 -6.49 14.58
N ARG A 11 -7.08 -5.34 14.79
CA ARG A 11 -7.25 -4.52 15.99
C ARG A 11 -8.66 -3.90 16.09
N ALA A 12 -9.25 -3.55 14.95
CA ALA A 12 -10.62 -3.04 14.88
C ALA A 12 -11.66 -4.02 15.45
N LEU A 13 -11.42 -5.34 15.38
CA LEU A 13 -12.27 -6.34 16.02
C LEU A 13 -12.33 -6.17 17.55
N ASP A 14 -11.24 -5.70 18.17
CA ASP A 14 -11.19 -5.49 19.63
C ASP A 14 -11.78 -4.15 20.04
N THR A 15 -11.59 -3.12 19.22
CA THR A 15 -11.99 -1.74 19.55
C THR A 15 -13.41 -1.42 19.10
N GLY A 16 -13.97 -2.17 18.15
CA GLY A 16 -15.29 -1.92 17.54
C GLY A 16 -15.35 -0.66 16.66
N GLY A 17 -14.21 -0.01 16.41
CA GLY A 17 -14.08 1.16 15.54
C GLY A 17 -13.64 0.80 14.11
N PRO A 18 -13.55 1.79 13.20
CA PRO A 18 -13.06 1.56 11.84
C PRO A 18 -11.54 1.34 11.86
N ALA A 19 -11.04 0.40 11.02
CA ALA A 19 -9.62 0.12 10.88
C ALA A 19 -8.78 1.36 10.53
N SER A 20 -9.34 2.27 9.73
CA SER A 20 -8.70 3.53 9.35
C SER A 20 -8.44 4.49 10.53
N ALA A 21 -9.14 4.34 11.66
CA ALA A 21 -8.85 5.10 12.87
C ALA A 21 -7.57 4.65 13.56
N LEU A 22 -7.08 3.44 13.25
CA LEU A 22 -5.96 2.78 13.92
C LEU A 22 -4.61 2.97 13.18
N ALA A 23 -4.57 3.81 12.15
CA ALA A 23 -3.31 4.25 11.53
C ALA A 23 -2.64 5.31 12.42
N THR A 24 -2.24 4.94 13.63
CA THR A 24 -1.65 5.84 14.63
C THR A 24 -0.24 5.40 15.01
N GLN A 25 0.58 6.34 15.48
CA GLN A 25 1.93 6.06 15.96
C GLN A 25 1.91 4.99 17.06
N GLU A 26 0.99 5.11 18.02
CA GLU A 26 0.84 4.17 19.14
C GLU A 26 0.57 2.74 18.65
N GLU A 27 -0.38 2.55 17.74
CA GLU A 27 -0.72 1.22 17.22
C GLU A 27 0.43 0.63 16.40
N TYR A 28 1.12 1.45 15.56
CA TYR A 28 2.28 0.97 14.80
C TYR A 28 3.48 0.60 15.68
N GLU A 29 3.73 1.34 16.77
CA GLU A 29 4.72 0.93 17.77
C GLU A 29 4.32 -0.40 18.44
N ALA A 30 3.04 -0.59 18.75
CA ALA A 30 2.54 -1.84 19.33
C ALA A 30 2.69 -3.01 18.34
N TYR A 31 2.35 -2.83 17.05
CA TYR A 31 2.49 -3.87 16.02
C TYR A 31 3.96 -4.27 15.83
N LEU A 32 4.83 -3.28 15.62
CA LEU A 32 6.26 -3.53 15.41
C LEU A 32 6.93 -4.12 16.66
N GLY A 33 6.56 -3.63 17.83
CA GLY A 33 7.06 -4.19 19.11
C GLY A 33 6.60 -5.62 19.35
N ALA A 34 5.39 -6.00 18.91
CA ALA A 34 4.93 -7.38 18.97
C ALA A 34 5.76 -8.28 18.04
N LEU A 35 6.02 -7.85 16.80
CA LEU A 35 6.86 -8.57 15.86
C LEU A 35 8.31 -8.68 16.34
N GLU A 36 8.89 -7.59 16.87
CA GLU A 36 10.27 -7.58 17.40
C GLU A 36 10.46 -8.56 18.56
N ARG A 37 9.49 -8.67 19.48
CA ARG A 37 9.54 -9.67 20.58
C ARG A 37 9.62 -11.11 20.08
N GLU A 38 9.05 -11.36 18.91
CA GLU A 38 9.10 -12.65 18.23
C GLU A 38 10.29 -12.78 17.26
N GLY A 39 11.21 -11.81 17.27
CA GLY A 39 12.39 -11.78 16.40
C GLY A 39 12.07 -11.52 14.91
N VAL A 40 10.90 -10.98 14.62
CA VAL A 40 10.46 -10.61 13.25
C VAL A 40 10.73 -9.13 13.04
N VAL A 41 11.72 -8.79 12.22
CA VAL A 41 12.09 -7.41 11.92
C VAL A 41 11.88 -7.13 10.43
N PRO A 42 10.85 -6.34 10.06
CA PRO A 42 10.64 -5.97 8.66
C PRO A 42 11.72 -4.99 8.18
N GLY A 43 12.24 -5.19 6.96
CA GLY A 43 13.13 -4.22 6.33
C GLY A 43 12.39 -3.00 5.78
N THR A 44 11.09 -3.15 5.49
CA THR A 44 10.22 -2.06 5.04
C THR A 44 8.90 -2.09 5.82
N VAL A 45 8.45 -0.93 6.26
CA VAL A 45 7.16 -0.72 6.94
C VAL A 45 6.28 0.17 6.06
N VAL A 46 5.06 -0.24 5.79
CA VAL A 46 4.05 0.58 5.12
C VAL A 46 3.10 1.15 6.15
N VAL A 47 3.07 2.47 6.29
CA VAL A 47 2.05 3.19 7.06
C VAL A 47 0.82 3.31 6.17
N ASP A 48 -0.24 2.56 6.53
CA ASP A 48 -1.38 2.32 5.65
C ASP A 48 -2.55 3.30 5.87
N ASP A 49 -3.73 2.97 5.37
CA ASP A 49 -4.89 3.84 5.18
C ASP A 49 -5.20 4.76 6.36
N LYS A 50 -5.34 6.01 6.04
CA LYS A 50 -5.75 7.14 6.88
C LYS A 50 -4.72 7.56 7.94
N TRP A 51 -3.43 7.46 7.63
CA TRP A 51 -2.36 8.14 8.38
C TRP A 51 -2.44 9.68 8.21
N GLN A 52 -3.00 10.13 7.08
CA GLN A 52 -3.17 11.53 6.69
C GLN A 52 -4.50 12.11 7.16
N SER A 53 -4.54 13.41 7.36
CA SER A 53 -5.73 14.18 7.74
C SER A 53 -6.79 14.14 6.63
N THR A 54 -6.38 14.37 5.38
CA THR A 54 -7.22 14.28 4.18
C THR A 54 -6.52 13.52 3.08
N TYR A 55 -7.28 12.72 2.32
CA TYR A 55 -6.71 11.88 1.27
C TYR A 55 -6.08 12.65 0.10
N GLY A 56 -6.65 13.78 -0.26
CA GLY A 56 -6.15 14.53 -1.42
C GLY A 56 -4.91 15.35 -1.11
N ARG A 57 -4.68 15.75 0.15
CA ARG A 57 -3.50 16.54 0.53
C ARG A 57 -2.36 15.72 1.09
N ASN A 58 -2.64 14.55 1.63
CA ASN A 58 -1.64 13.66 2.23
C ASN A 58 -0.73 14.30 3.28
N GLU A 59 -1.27 15.27 4.05
CA GLU A 59 -0.60 15.84 5.21
C GLU A 59 -0.82 14.92 6.42
N PRO A 60 0.19 14.73 7.31
CA PRO A 60 0.02 13.90 8.50
C PRO A 60 -1.15 14.37 9.37
N ASP A 61 -1.95 13.44 9.84
CA ASP A 61 -2.88 13.70 10.93
C ASP A 61 -2.11 13.79 12.24
N THR A 62 -1.87 15.01 12.73
CA THR A 62 -1.02 15.25 13.90
C THR A 62 -1.63 14.71 15.20
N ALA A 63 -2.93 14.42 15.24
CA ALA A 63 -3.56 13.75 16.37
C ALA A 63 -3.19 12.27 16.42
N LYS A 64 -2.96 11.65 15.26
CA LYS A 64 -2.53 10.25 15.13
C LYS A 64 -1.01 10.11 15.12
N TRP A 65 -0.32 11.04 14.50
CA TRP A 65 1.12 11.07 14.31
C TRP A 65 1.70 12.40 14.79
N PRO A 66 1.92 12.56 16.08
CA PRO A 66 2.44 13.83 16.63
C PRO A 66 3.76 14.27 16.01
N ASP A 67 4.61 13.31 15.64
CA ASP A 67 5.88 13.54 14.93
C ASP A 67 6.17 12.38 13.97
N LEU A 68 5.48 12.34 12.82
CA LEU A 68 5.69 11.29 11.81
C LEU A 68 7.11 11.33 11.23
N ARG A 69 7.68 12.53 11.04
CA ARG A 69 9.07 12.68 10.57
C ARG A 69 10.07 12.04 11.54
N GLY A 70 9.97 12.37 12.83
CA GLY A 70 10.84 11.79 13.86
C GLY A 70 10.65 10.28 13.97
N TRP A 71 9.42 9.80 13.81
CA TRP A 71 9.14 8.37 13.78
C TRP A 71 9.81 7.69 12.58
N ILE A 72 9.71 8.25 11.37
CA ILE A 72 10.39 7.73 10.16
C ILE A 72 11.91 7.70 10.39
N ALA A 73 12.49 8.79 10.88
CA ALA A 73 13.92 8.85 11.21
C ALA A 73 14.34 7.77 12.21
N SER A 74 13.48 7.44 13.18
CA SER A 74 13.73 6.35 14.13
C SER A 74 13.73 4.97 13.46
N ARG A 75 12.93 4.78 12.40
CA ARG A 75 12.95 3.54 11.58
C ARG A 75 14.22 3.47 10.75
N HIS A 76 14.62 4.57 10.10
CA HIS A 76 15.89 4.66 9.37
C HIS A 76 17.09 4.31 10.25
N ALA A 77 17.15 4.81 11.49
CA ALA A 77 18.21 4.48 12.45
C ALA A 77 18.28 2.97 12.79
N ARG A 78 17.21 2.22 12.55
CA ARG A 78 17.13 0.75 12.68
C ARG A 78 17.36 0.00 11.37
N GLY A 79 17.73 0.70 10.29
CA GLY A 79 17.92 0.13 8.95
C GLY A 79 16.62 -0.26 8.25
N GLN A 80 15.49 0.29 8.69
CA GLN A 80 14.17 0.05 8.08
C GLN A 80 13.82 1.18 7.11
N ARG A 81 13.06 0.85 6.07
CA ARG A 81 12.45 1.80 5.13
C ARG A 81 10.99 2.00 5.49
N VAL A 82 10.44 3.18 5.15
CA VAL A 82 9.03 3.52 5.40
C VAL A 82 8.35 3.96 4.11
N LEU A 83 7.28 3.28 3.74
CA LEU A 83 6.39 3.70 2.65
C LEU A 83 5.12 4.31 3.25
N LEU A 84 4.58 5.32 2.57
CA LEU A 84 3.30 5.93 2.91
C LEU A 84 2.23 5.46 1.93
N TRP A 85 1.08 5.05 2.46
CA TRP A 85 -0.07 4.69 1.65
C TRP A 85 -0.72 5.94 1.04
N TRP A 86 -1.18 5.83 -0.21
CA TRP A 86 -1.82 6.89 -0.95
C TRP A 86 -3.05 6.39 -1.71
N LYS A 87 -4.17 7.07 -1.54
CA LYS A 87 -5.42 6.81 -2.25
C LYS A 87 -5.41 7.54 -3.60
N ALA A 88 -5.37 6.81 -4.69
CA ALA A 88 -5.22 7.38 -6.04
C ALA A 88 -6.33 8.36 -6.40
N TRP A 89 -7.57 8.06 -6.02
CA TRP A 89 -8.75 8.81 -6.43
C TRP A 89 -9.58 9.24 -5.23
N ASP A 90 -9.32 10.44 -4.72
CA ASP A 90 -10.12 11.06 -3.67
C ASP A 90 -9.93 12.59 -3.71
N PRO A 91 -11.02 13.39 -3.75
CA PRO A 91 -10.94 14.84 -3.78
C PRO A 91 -10.84 15.49 -2.39
N GLU A 92 -10.85 14.69 -1.28
CA GLU A 92 -10.89 15.21 0.09
C GLU A 92 -9.77 16.23 0.34
N GLY A 93 -10.12 17.46 0.68
CA GLY A 93 -9.16 18.54 0.98
C GLY A 93 -8.58 19.24 -0.24
N LEU A 94 -8.93 18.85 -1.46
CA LEU A 94 -8.49 19.53 -2.67
C LEU A 94 -9.47 20.63 -3.11
N PRO A 95 -8.97 21.77 -3.63
CA PRO A 95 -9.79 22.74 -4.32
C PRO A 95 -10.47 22.11 -5.56
N PRO A 96 -11.77 22.38 -5.80
CA PRO A 96 -12.49 21.76 -6.94
C PRO A 96 -11.87 22.03 -8.31
N GLU A 97 -11.17 23.14 -8.51
CA GLU A 97 -10.47 23.51 -9.75
C GLU A 97 -9.25 22.61 -10.04
N LEU A 98 -8.72 21.92 -9.04
CA LEU A 98 -7.63 20.96 -9.17
C LEU A 98 -8.14 19.53 -9.41
N CYS A 99 -9.46 19.34 -9.52
CA CYS A 99 -10.06 18.02 -9.60
C CYS A 99 -10.63 17.72 -10.99
N VAL A 100 -10.60 16.44 -11.34
CA VAL A 100 -11.51 15.85 -12.31
C VAL A 100 -12.92 15.96 -11.77
N ARG A 101 -13.87 16.40 -12.59
CA ARG A 101 -15.25 16.62 -12.18
C ARG A 101 -16.22 15.79 -13.03
N ASN A 102 -17.34 15.41 -12.42
CA ASN A 102 -18.44 14.78 -13.13
C ASN A 102 -19.25 15.83 -13.92
N ARG A 103 -20.33 15.39 -14.56
CA ARG A 103 -21.22 16.24 -15.37
C ARG A 103 -21.89 17.36 -14.55
N GLU A 104 -22.17 17.10 -13.29
CA GLU A 104 -22.78 18.01 -12.33
C GLU A 104 -21.78 19.02 -11.77
N GLY A 105 -20.49 18.88 -12.10
CA GLY A 105 -19.40 19.75 -11.62
C GLY A 105 -18.80 19.32 -10.28
N GLU A 106 -19.22 18.18 -9.72
CA GLU A 106 -18.70 17.69 -8.46
C GLU A 106 -17.29 17.11 -8.61
N PRO A 107 -16.37 17.40 -7.69
CA PRO A 107 -15.01 16.86 -7.72
C PRO A 107 -15.02 15.37 -7.43
N LEU A 108 -14.27 14.60 -8.23
CA LEU A 108 -14.14 13.14 -8.10
C LEU A 108 -12.75 12.70 -7.64
N ALA A 109 -11.73 13.42 -8.09
CA ALA A 109 -10.33 13.02 -7.89
C ALA A 109 -9.38 14.14 -8.30
N MET A 110 -8.13 14.09 -7.89
CA MET A 110 -7.07 14.97 -8.36
C MET A 110 -6.92 14.87 -9.90
N ASP A 111 -6.91 16.01 -10.58
CA ASP A 111 -6.55 16.08 -11.99
C ASP A 111 -5.03 16.23 -12.12
N PRO A 112 -4.30 15.28 -12.71
CA PRO A 112 -2.84 15.30 -12.75
C PRO A 112 -2.23 16.48 -13.52
N ILE A 113 -3.03 17.17 -14.35
CA ILE A 113 -2.58 18.34 -15.08
C ILE A 113 -2.94 19.63 -14.34
N ALA A 114 -4.17 19.70 -13.78
CA ALA A 114 -4.57 20.88 -13.03
C ALA A 114 -3.81 21.03 -11.70
N ALA A 115 -3.53 19.90 -11.04
CA ALA A 115 -2.87 19.86 -9.73
C ALA A 115 -1.37 19.53 -9.84
N GLY A 116 -0.73 19.79 -10.97
CA GLY A 116 0.66 19.38 -11.18
C GLY A 116 1.66 20.04 -10.22
N ASP A 117 1.45 21.27 -9.80
CA ASP A 117 2.30 21.98 -8.83
C ASP A 117 2.06 21.44 -7.41
N GLU A 118 0.80 21.36 -7.00
CA GLU A 118 0.40 20.80 -5.70
C GLU A 118 0.87 19.36 -5.53
N LEU A 119 0.83 18.58 -6.61
CA LEU A 119 1.31 17.20 -6.58
C LEU A 119 2.83 17.15 -6.33
N ARG A 120 3.61 18.01 -6.98
CA ARG A 120 5.05 18.07 -6.75
C ARG A 120 5.40 18.52 -5.33
N GLU A 121 4.72 19.53 -4.82
CA GLU A 121 4.90 20.01 -3.44
C GLU A 121 4.52 18.94 -2.41
N MET A 122 3.40 18.24 -2.63
CA MET A 122 2.96 17.12 -1.81
C MET A 122 4.01 16.00 -1.78
N LEU A 123 4.51 15.56 -2.94
CA LEU A 123 5.52 14.50 -3.00
C LEU A 123 6.86 14.94 -2.41
N ALA A 124 7.25 16.20 -2.57
CA ALA A 124 8.43 16.76 -1.93
C ALA A 124 8.27 16.78 -0.39
N MET A 125 7.08 17.11 0.12
CA MET A 125 6.78 17.04 1.55
C MET A 125 6.80 15.59 2.06
N MET A 126 6.24 14.63 1.33
CA MET A 126 6.20 13.23 1.76
C MET A 126 7.57 12.54 1.71
N LEU A 127 8.33 12.75 0.65
CA LEU A 127 9.52 11.96 0.33
C LEU A 127 10.84 12.74 0.45
N GLY A 128 10.80 14.06 0.32
CA GLY A 128 11.99 14.89 0.36
C GLY A 128 12.64 14.95 1.74
N PRO A 129 13.97 15.17 1.81
CA PRO A 129 14.73 15.19 3.06
C PRO A 129 14.34 16.32 4.02
N GLU A 130 13.79 17.42 3.52
CA GLU A 130 13.25 18.51 4.33
C GLU A 130 11.80 18.28 4.78
N GLY A 131 11.12 17.30 4.18
CA GLY A 131 9.76 16.87 4.51
C GLY A 131 9.72 15.71 5.52
N LEU A 132 8.91 14.69 5.25
CA LEU A 132 8.80 13.50 6.08
C LEU A 132 9.95 12.51 5.87
N ASP A 133 10.64 12.61 4.75
CA ASP A 133 11.74 11.72 4.33
C ASP A 133 11.33 10.24 4.19
N ALA A 134 10.06 9.96 3.85
CA ALA A 134 9.62 8.60 3.58
C ALA A 134 10.34 8.00 2.36
N ASP A 135 10.37 6.67 2.26
CA ASP A 135 11.15 5.95 1.24
C ASP A 135 10.31 5.51 0.03
N GLY A 136 9.06 5.96 -0.04
CA GLY A 136 8.21 5.67 -1.18
C GLY A 136 6.73 5.63 -0.85
N LEU A 137 5.97 5.09 -1.80
CA LEU A 137 4.51 5.09 -1.80
C LEU A 137 3.93 3.70 -2.04
N LYS A 138 2.83 3.38 -1.32
CA LYS A 138 1.90 2.31 -1.70
C LYS A 138 0.65 2.97 -2.26
N ILE A 139 0.48 2.96 -3.59
CA ILE A 139 -0.67 3.58 -4.28
C ILE A 139 -1.79 2.56 -4.40
N ASP A 140 -2.94 2.89 -3.83
CA ASP A 140 -4.12 2.04 -3.80
C ASP A 140 -5.32 2.65 -4.53
N PHE A 141 -6.42 1.91 -4.66
CA PHE A 141 -7.67 2.33 -5.31
C PHE A 141 -7.56 2.68 -6.80
N THR A 142 -6.54 2.26 -7.52
CA THR A 142 -6.39 2.55 -8.95
C THR A 142 -7.57 2.06 -9.80
N ALA A 143 -8.28 1.00 -9.37
CA ALA A 143 -9.47 0.49 -10.03
C ALA A 143 -10.68 1.45 -10.00
N ARG A 144 -10.67 2.48 -9.13
CA ARG A 144 -11.74 3.48 -9.03
C ARG A 144 -11.51 4.70 -9.93
N THR A 145 -10.71 4.55 -10.97
CA THR A 145 -10.41 5.62 -11.92
C THR A 145 -11.69 6.21 -12.52
N PRO A 146 -11.88 7.53 -12.46
CA PRO A 146 -13.01 8.18 -13.12
C PRO A 146 -13.06 7.84 -14.60
N SER A 147 -14.22 7.44 -15.10
CA SER A 147 -14.40 6.99 -16.48
C SER A 147 -15.69 7.54 -17.10
N GLY A 148 -15.73 7.56 -18.44
CA GLY A 148 -16.89 8.03 -19.19
C GLY A 148 -16.68 9.40 -19.83
N HIS A 149 -17.49 9.68 -20.85
CA HIS A 149 -17.40 10.88 -21.69
C HIS A 149 -17.93 12.17 -21.04
N ALA A 150 -18.59 12.04 -19.89
CA ALA A 150 -19.19 13.19 -19.19
C ALA A 150 -18.22 13.81 -18.15
N LEU A 151 -16.96 13.38 -18.14
CA LEU A 151 -15.95 13.94 -17.24
C LEU A 151 -15.38 15.26 -17.78
N SER A 152 -15.16 16.20 -16.87
CA SER A 152 -14.34 17.38 -17.10
C SER A 152 -12.98 17.16 -16.46
N ALA A 153 -11.97 16.91 -17.28
CA ALA A 153 -10.58 16.80 -16.87
C ALA A 153 -9.71 17.70 -17.74
N ARG A 154 -8.77 18.40 -17.14
CA ARG A 154 -7.85 19.29 -17.89
C ARG A 154 -7.00 18.53 -18.89
N SER A 155 -6.71 17.27 -18.58
CA SER A 155 -6.00 16.35 -19.47
C SER A 155 -6.82 15.90 -20.69
N GLY A 156 -8.14 16.14 -20.73
CA GLY A 156 -9.05 15.57 -21.73
C GLY A 156 -9.13 14.05 -21.72
N SER A 157 -8.64 13.40 -20.66
CA SER A 157 -8.53 11.94 -20.56
C SER A 157 -9.50 11.37 -19.51
N TRP A 158 -9.83 10.10 -19.64
CA TRP A 158 -10.67 9.36 -18.72
C TRP A 158 -10.26 7.87 -18.69
N GLY A 159 -10.70 7.12 -17.67
CA GLY A 159 -10.42 5.71 -17.55
C GLY A 159 -8.90 5.43 -17.49
N ILE A 160 -8.46 4.39 -18.18
CA ILE A 160 -7.07 3.92 -18.11
C ILE A 160 -6.05 4.96 -18.59
N ALA A 161 -6.41 5.83 -19.54
CA ALA A 161 -5.54 6.90 -19.99
C ALA A 161 -5.36 7.99 -18.92
N LEU A 162 -6.40 8.29 -18.16
CA LEU A 162 -6.33 9.19 -17.01
C LEU A 162 -5.50 8.58 -15.88
N LEU A 163 -5.69 7.29 -15.59
CA LEU A 163 -4.88 6.56 -14.61
C LEU A 163 -3.40 6.59 -14.95
N HIS A 164 -3.04 6.32 -16.21
CA HIS A 164 -1.63 6.38 -16.62
C HIS A 164 -1.04 7.78 -16.44
N LYS A 165 -1.79 8.83 -16.80
CA LYS A 165 -1.33 10.22 -16.59
C LYS A 165 -1.13 10.56 -15.11
N LEU A 166 -2.03 10.10 -14.24
CA LEU A 166 -1.87 10.29 -12.79
C LEU A 166 -0.63 9.58 -12.28
N LEU A 167 -0.51 8.28 -12.55
CA LEU A 167 0.63 7.48 -12.09
C LEU A 167 1.96 8.01 -12.64
N HIS A 168 1.98 8.47 -13.92
CA HIS A 168 3.16 9.10 -14.50
C HIS A 168 3.55 10.40 -13.76
N ALA A 169 2.58 11.27 -13.48
CA ALA A 169 2.84 12.51 -12.74
C ALA A 169 3.35 12.22 -11.32
N VAL A 170 2.73 11.27 -10.61
CA VAL A 170 3.15 10.84 -9.27
C VAL A 170 4.54 10.22 -9.29
N TYR A 171 4.80 9.29 -10.20
CA TYR A 171 6.09 8.61 -10.31
C TYR A 171 7.23 9.60 -10.58
N ARG A 172 7.03 10.52 -11.53
CA ARG A 172 8.01 11.57 -11.82
C ARG A 172 8.27 12.45 -10.61
N ALA A 173 7.23 12.97 -9.97
CA ALA A 173 7.36 13.80 -8.80
C ALA A 173 8.00 13.06 -7.61
N ALA A 174 7.70 11.77 -7.44
CA ALA A 174 8.33 10.94 -6.41
C ALA A 174 9.84 10.77 -6.67
N LYS A 175 10.22 10.45 -7.91
CA LYS A 175 11.64 10.30 -8.28
C LYS A 175 12.42 11.62 -8.27
N ASP A 176 11.77 12.73 -8.55
CA ASP A 176 12.37 14.07 -8.43
C ASP A 176 12.60 14.44 -6.96
N ALA A 177 11.68 14.08 -6.06
CA ALA A 177 11.81 14.32 -4.63
C ALA A 177 12.83 13.37 -3.95
N LYS A 178 12.83 12.10 -4.33
CA LYS A 178 13.75 11.06 -3.82
C LYS A 178 14.01 10.03 -4.92
N PRO A 179 15.18 10.03 -5.57
CA PRO A 179 15.47 9.19 -6.75
C PRO A 179 15.31 7.69 -6.50
N ASP A 180 15.58 7.21 -5.28
CA ASP A 180 15.45 5.82 -4.86
C ASP A 180 14.10 5.48 -4.19
N ALA A 181 13.13 6.40 -4.22
CA ALA A 181 11.78 6.15 -3.70
C ALA A 181 11.14 4.94 -4.38
N LEU A 182 10.59 4.02 -3.59
CA LEU A 182 9.88 2.85 -4.10
C LEU A 182 8.40 3.19 -4.35
N VAL A 183 7.95 3.06 -5.59
CA VAL A 183 6.54 3.26 -5.95
C VAL A 183 5.88 1.90 -6.19
N VAL A 184 4.93 1.55 -5.32
CA VAL A 184 4.17 0.29 -5.38
C VAL A 184 2.75 0.57 -5.88
N THR A 185 2.33 -0.17 -6.92
CA THR A 185 0.96 -0.11 -7.47
C THR A 185 0.36 -1.51 -7.59
N HIS A 186 -0.87 -1.63 -8.09
CA HIS A 186 -1.48 -2.90 -8.47
C HIS A 186 -2.05 -2.84 -9.91
N THR A 187 -1.22 -2.35 -10.83
CA THR A 187 -1.56 -2.19 -12.26
C THR A 187 -0.72 -3.14 -13.14
N PRO A 188 -0.98 -4.46 -13.13
CA PRO A 188 -0.15 -5.46 -13.80
C PRO A 188 -0.39 -5.47 -15.32
N HIS A 189 0.02 -4.41 -16.00
CA HIS A 189 -0.13 -4.26 -17.43
C HIS A 189 1.12 -3.58 -18.03
N PRO A 190 1.63 -4.02 -19.20
CA PRO A 190 2.85 -3.47 -19.81
C PRO A 190 2.86 -1.95 -19.99
N SER A 191 1.70 -1.33 -20.20
CA SER A 191 1.59 0.14 -20.33
C SER A 191 1.85 0.91 -19.05
N PHE A 192 2.10 0.25 -17.91
CA PHE A 192 2.35 0.89 -16.61
C PHE A 192 3.75 0.59 -16.05
N VAL A 193 4.61 -0.11 -16.81
CA VAL A 193 5.96 -0.46 -16.33
C VAL A 193 6.86 0.76 -16.12
N ASP A 194 6.56 1.86 -16.78
CA ASP A 194 7.30 3.12 -16.69
C ASP A 194 6.85 4.03 -15.52
N VAL A 195 5.85 3.60 -14.75
CA VAL A 195 5.23 4.42 -13.69
C VAL A 195 5.12 3.70 -12.34
N THR A 196 5.88 2.62 -12.17
CA THR A 196 5.92 1.83 -10.92
C THR A 196 7.22 1.04 -10.82
N ASP A 197 7.67 0.74 -9.62
CA ASP A 197 8.85 -0.11 -9.37
C ASP A 197 8.45 -1.52 -8.90
N MET A 198 7.24 -1.64 -8.33
CA MET A 198 6.74 -2.88 -7.74
C MET A 198 5.25 -3.03 -7.97
N ILE A 199 4.82 -4.23 -8.33
CA ILE A 199 3.42 -4.60 -8.48
C ILE A 199 2.97 -5.43 -7.28
N ARG A 200 1.96 -4.95 -6.57
CA ARG A 200 1.28 -5.67 -5.52
C ARG A 200 0.29 -6.68 -6.12
N LEU A 201 0.28 -7.92 -5.61
CA LEU A 201 -0.65 -8.97 -6.08
C LEU A 201 -2.11 -8.67 -5.74
N ASN A 202 -2.34 -7.67 -4.90
CA ASN A 202 -3.64 -7.15 -4.50
C ASN A 202 -4.41 -8.08 -3.55
N ASP A 203 -5.41 -7.50 -2.88
CA ASP A 203 -6.26 -8.14 -1.89
C ASP A 203 -6.82 -9.47 -2.38
N MET A 204 -6.87 -10.47 -1.51
CA MET A 204 -7.42 -11.78 -1.84
C MET A 204 -8.92 -11.67 -2.12
N MET A 205 -9.35 -12.21 -3.24
CA MET A 205 -10.76 -12.17 -3.62
C MET A 205 -11.59 -13.06 -2.68
N ARG A 206 -12.66 -12.49 -2.16
CA ARG A 206 -13.75 -13.22 -1.53
C ARG A 206 -14.91 -13.26 -2.51
N LEU A 207 -15.57 -14.41 -2.61
CA LEU A 207 -16.78 -14.52 -3.44
C LEU A 207 -17.97 -14.09 -2.58
N ASP A 208 -18.68 -13.06 -3.03
CA ASP A 208 -19.80 -12.44 -2.30
C ASP A 208 -21.14 -13.19 -2.53
N ASP A 209 -21.11 -14.32 -3.23
CA ASP A 209 -22.31 -15.12 -3.59
C ASP A 209 -22.67 -16.20 -2.55
N GLY A 210 -22.02 -16.20 -1.40
CA GLY A 210 -22.19 -17.22 -0.35
C GLY A 210 -21.51 -18.55 -0.65
N SER A 211 -20.76 -18.66 -1.74
CA SER A 211 -19.90 -19.81 -2.01
C SER A 211 -18.65 -19.80 -1.10
N ALA A 212 -17.95 -20.93 -1.06
CA ALA A 212 -16.69 -21.01 -0.31
C ALA A 212 -15.69 -19.94 -0.80
N PRO A 213 -14.87 -19.35 0.09
CA PRO A 213 -13.84 -18.40 -0.30
C PRO A 213 -12.98 -18.97 -1.42
N ALA A 214 -12.64 -18.13 -2.39
CA ALA A 214 -11.69 -18.54 -3.43
C ALA A 214 -10.38 -19.01 -2.78
N SER A 215 -9.83 -20.13 -3.26
CA SER A 215 -8.58 -20.66 -2.74
C SER A 215 -7.45 -19.66 -2.88
N VAL A 216 -6.72 -19.36 -1.80
CA VAL A 216 -5.67 -18.35 -1.76
C VAL A 216 -4.54 -18.66 -2.75
N LEU A 217 -3.96 -19.86 -2.69
CA LEU A 217 -2.81 -20.21 -3.52
C LEU A 217 -3.07 -20.14 -5.03
N PRO A 218 -4.14 -20.75 -5.58
CA PRO A 218 -4.40 -20.68 -7.02
C PRO A 218 -4.53 -19.25 -7.52
N GLN A 219 -5.25 -18.36 -6.80
CA GLN A 219 -5.40 -16.97 -7.24
C GLN A 219 -4.08 -16.20 -7.17
N MET A 220 -3.28 -16.37 -6.10
CA MET A 220 -2.03 -15.63 -5.94
C MET A 220 -0.94 -16.13 -6.91
N ARG A 221 -0.87 -17.44 -7.16
CA ARG A 221 -0.02 -18.02 -8.21
C ARG A 221 -0.40 -17.51 -9.61
N HIS A 222 -1.71 -17.43 -9.91
CA HIS A 222 -2.19 -16.89 -11.17
C HIS A 222 -1.80 -15.42 -11.33
N ARG A 223 -2.07 -14.58 -10.31
CA ARG A 223 -1.69 -13.16 -10.35
C ARG A 223 -0.19 -12.95 -10.50
N ALA A 224 0.62 -13.70 -9.75
CA ALA A 224 2.08 -13.64 -9.88
C ALA A 224 2.54 -14.05 -11.28
N ALA A 225 1.93 -15.08 -11.89
CA ALA A 225 2.21 -15.49 -13.26
C ALA A 225 1.84 -14.38 -14.27
N VAL A 226 0.70 -13.71 -14.08
CA VAL A 226 0.30 -12.55 -14.91
C VAL A 226 1.31 -11.41 -14.79
N VAL A 227 1.71 -11.03 -13.56
CA VAL A 227 2.71 -9.97 -13.37
C VAL A 227 4.04 -10.35 -14.02
N LYS A 228 4.53 -11.55 -13.80
CA LYS A 228 5.80 -12.02 -14.40
C LYS A 228 5.77 -12.05 -15.93
N ALA A 229 4.60 -12.34 -16.52
CA ALA A 229 4.43 -12.34 -17.98
C ALA A 229 4.30 -10.92 -18.55
N ALA A 230 3.56 -10.04 -17.85
CA ALA A 230 3.24 -8.70 -18.33
C ALA A 230 4.32 -7.66 -17.98
N CYS A 231 4.98 -7.82 -16.84
CA CYS A 231 5.91 -6.85 -16.25
C CYS A 231 7.12 -7.58 -15.63
N PRO A 232 7.92 -8.35 -16.43
CA PRO A 232 8.95 -9.26 -15.91
C PRO A 232 10.09 -8.55 -15.16
N GLU A 233 10.27 -7.25 -15.38
CA GLU A 233 11.34 -6.44 -14.82
C GLU A 233 10.98 -5.85 -13.45
N LEU A 234 9.68 -5.88 -13.08
CA LEU A 234 9.21 -5.27 -11.86
C LEU A 234 9.30 -6.22 -10.66
N LEU A 235 9.50 -5.65 -9.49
CA LEU A 235 9.35 -6.37 -8.24
C LEU A 235 7.88 -6.77 -8.03
N VAL A 236 7.67 -7.87 -7.32
CA VAL A 236 6.32 -8.34 -6.95
C VAL A 236 6.18 -8.29 -5.44
N ASP A 237 5.18 -7.55 -4.94
CA ASP A 237 4.73 -7.62 -3.55
C ASP A 237 3.67 -8.72 -3.45
N THR A 238 3.92 -9.71 -2.60
CA THR A 238 3.03 -10.87 -2.48
C THR A 238 1.70 -10.57 -1.82
N ASP A 239 1.54 -9.41 -1.20
CA ASP A 239 0.36 -9.07 -0.41
C ASP A 239 0.06 -10.08 0.72
N ASP A 240 -0.97 -9.85 1.53
CA ASP A 240 -1.39 -10.76 2.60
C ASP A 240 -2.85 -10.54 3.03
N TRP A 241 -3.46 -9.46 2.62
CA TRP A 241 -4.83 -9.11 3.01
C TRP A 241 -5.82 -9.57 1.91
N CYS A 242 -6.98 -10.09 2.20
CA CYS A 242 -7.52 -10.53 3.48
C CYS A 242 -7.59 -12.06 3.52
N VAL A 243 -6.57 -12.66 4.06
CA VAL A 243 -6.49 -14.13 4.16
C VAL A 243 -7.67 -14.66 5.02
N PRO A 244 -8.35 -15.73 4.59
CA PRO A 244 -9.60 -16.14 5.25
C PRO A 244 -9.40 -16.80 6.63
N ASN A 245 -8.27 -17.49 6.85
CA ASN A 245 -7.97 -18.22 8.08
C ASN A 245 -6.47 -18.54 8.19
N LEU A 246 -6.03 -18.99 9.36
CA LEU A 246 -4.64 -19.25 9.66
C LEU A 246 -4.05 -20.41 8.85
N ALA A 247 -4.83 -21.42 8.52
CA ALA A 247 -4.38 -22.53 7.69
C ALA A 247 -4.02 -22.06 6.27
N ALA A 248 -4.88 -21.26 5.65
CA ALA A 248 -4.61 -20.65 4.35
C ALA A 248 -3.42 -19.67 4.40
N TRP A 249 -3.26 -18.92 5.50
CA TRP A 249 -2.13 -18.04 5.70
C TRP A 249 -0.80 -18.82 5.76
N ARG A 250 -0.75 -19.92 6.50
CA ARG A 250 0.43 -20.81 6.62
C ARG A 250 0.83 -21.41 5.26
N GLU A 251 -0.18 -21.90 4.53
CA GLU A 251 0.02 -22.45 3.19
C GLU A 251 0.58 -21.38 2.23
N TYR A 252 0.02 -20.17 2.27
CA TYR A 252 0.47 -19.07 1.43
C TYR A 252 1.85 -18.54 1.83
N LEU A 253 2.14 -18.45 3.13
CA LEU A 253 3.45 -18.01 3.63
C LEU A 253 4.60 -18.84 3.04
N ALA A 254 4.44 -20.16 2.95
CA ALA A 254 5.45 -21.06 2.38
C ALA A 254 5.74 -20.80 0.90
N GLU A 255 4.77 -20.28 0.15
CA GLU A 255 4.88 -20.02 -1.29
C GLU A 255 5.41 -18.60 -1.62
N LYS A 256 5.25 -17.64 -0.71
CA LYS A 256 5.60 -16.23 -0.97
C LYS A 256 6.99 -16.01 -1.55
N PRO A 257 8.07 -16.69 -1.09
CA PRO A 257 9.41 -16.51 -1.66
C PRO A 257 9.53 -16.91 -3.13
N LEU A 258 8.63 -17.74 -3.63
CA LEU A 258 8.58 -18.15 -5.04
C LEU A 258 7.81 -17.14 -5.91
N LEU A 259 6.88 -16.42 -5.29
CA LEU A 259 6.00 -15.49 -5.97
C LEU A 259 6.59 -14.08 -6.07
N GLY A 260 7.18 -13.59 -4.99
CA GLY A 260 7.72 -12.24 -4.92
C GLY A 260 8.36 -11.90 -3.58
N VAL A 261 8.42 -10.62 -3.24
CA VAL A 261 8.86 -10.11 -1.94
C VAL A 261 7.84 -10.50 -0.89
N PRO A 262 8.20 -11.29 0.14
CA PRO A 262 7.24 -11.72 1.15
C PRO A 262 6.72 -10.54 1.97
N ALA A 263 5.44 -10.24 1.81
CA ALA A 263 4.71 -9.27 2.61
C ALA A 263 4.08 -9.94 3.84
N LEU A 264 3.84 -9.13 4.88
CA LEU A 264 3.11 -9.47 6.10
C LEU A 264 2.17 -8.30 6.41
N TYR A 265 0.88 -8.57 6.58
CA TYR A 265 -0.11 -7.53 6.91
C TYR A 265 -0.63 -7.66 8.35
N TYR A 266 -0.32 -8.73 9.02
CA TYR A 266 -0.80 -9.03 10.37
C TYR A 266 0.36 -9.09 11.37
N ALA A 267 0.17 -8.57 12.57
CA ALA A 267 1.20 -8.61 13.61
C ALA A 267 1.02 -9.76 14.61
N GLN A 268 -0.21 -10.02 15.03
CA GLN A 268 -0.49 -10.97 16.11
C GLN A 268 -1.67 -11.91 15.81
N LYS A 269 -2.63 -11.47 15.00
CA LYS A 269 -3.83 -12.24 14.65
C LYS A 269 -4.40 -11.80 13.31
N LEU A 270 -5.20 -12.66 12.70
CA LEU A 270 -5.94 -12.36 11.48
C LEU A 270 -7.22 -11.57 11.76
N ASP A 271 -7.68 -10.81 10.78
CA ASP A 271 -8.88 -9.98 10.88
C ASP A 271 -10.21 -10.73 10.63
N GLY A 272 -10.17 -11.92 10.03
CA GLY A 272 -11.37 -12.71 9.71
C GLY A 272 -12.00 -13.31 10.96
N LEU A 273 -11.43 -14.39 11.47
CA LEU A 273 -11.89 -15.11 12.64
C LEU A 273 -11.15 -14.72 13.94
N GLY A 274 -10.23 -13.76 13.89
CA GLY A 274 -9.43 -13.36 15.03
C GLY A 274 -8.41 -14.42 15.48
N GLU A 275 -8.05 -15.36 14.59
CA GLU A 275 -7.10 -16.44 14.90
C GLU A 275 -5.71 -15.85 15.21
N GLN A 276 -5.16 -16.25 16.36
CA GLN A 276 -3.88 -15.76 16.88
C GLN A 276 -2.71 -16.51 16.25
N PHE A 277 -1.61 -15.80 15.98
CA PHE A 277 -0.35 -16.42 15.62
C PHE A 277 0.28 -17.11 16.82
N GLY A 278 0.76 -18.35 16.61
CA GLY A 278 1.55 -19.10 17.58
C GLY A 278 3.07 -18.93 17.35
N PRO A 279 3.90 -19.44 18.27
CA PRO A 279 5.36 -19.38 18.13
C PRO A 279 5.88 -20.03 16.85
N GLU A 280 5.20 -21.07 16.35
CA GLU A 280 5.52 -21.74 15.08
C GLU A 280 5.28 -20.83 13.88
N ASP A 281 4.27 -19.96 13.92
CA ASP A 281 3.96 -19.02 12.83
C ASP A 281 5.06 -17.96 12.68
N TYR A 282 5.50 -17.41 13.82
CA TYR A 282 6.62 -16.45 13.82
C TYR A 282 7.94 -17.11 13.39
N ARG A 283 8.17 -18.38 13.77
CA ARG A 283 9.34 -19.12 13.29
C ARG A 283 9.29 -19.28 11.78
N ALA A 284 8.18 -19.78 11.24
CA ALA A 284 7.98 -19.95 9.80
C ALA A 284 8.14 -18.64 9.04
N LEU A 285 7.65 -17.52 9.60
CA LEU A 285 7.81 -16.20 9.01
C LEU A 285 9.27 -15.76 8.94
N ARG A 286 10.06 -15.96 10.02
CA ARG A 286 11.51 -15.67 10.04
C ARG A 286 12.26 -16.50 9.00
N GLU A 287 11.97 -17.79 8.92
CA GLU A 287 12.57 -18.71 7.94
C GLU A 287 12.22 -18.30 6.50
N THR A 288 10.97 -17.95 6.25
CA THR A 288 10.50 -17.45 4.95
C THR A 288 11.25 -16.18 4.52
N TRP A 289 11.41 -15.23 5.44
CA TRP A 289 12.12 -13.98 5.13
C TRP A 289 13.63 -14.18 5.00
N ALA A 290 14.24 -15.11 5.75
CA ALA A 290 15.64 -15.48 5.59
C ALA A 290 15.89 -16.13 4.22
N ALA A 291 15.08 -17.12 3.85
CA ALA A 291 15.17 -17.79 2.55
C ALA A 291 14.97 -16.83 1.35
N TRP A 292 14.17 -15.79 1.52
CA TRP A 292 14.02 -14.75 0.51
C TRP A 292 15.30 -13.92 0.32
N ARG A 293 15.98 -13.54 1.42
CA ARG A 293 17.21 -12.75 1.36
C ARG A 293 18.35 -13.54 0.70
N GLU A 294 18.55 -14.80 1.11
CA GLU A 294 19.59 -15.69 0.58
C GLU A 294 19.47 -15.93 -0.94
N ARG A 295 18.27 -15.84 -1.50
CA ARG A 295 18.07 -15.97 -2.96
C ARG A 295 18.46 -14.74 -3.76
N ARG A 296 18.71 -13.62 -3.11
CA ARG A 296 19.04 -12.32 -3.72
C ARG A 296 20.52 -11.95 -3.61
N GLU A 297 21.26 -12.61 -2.73
CA GLU A 297 22.71 -12.57 -2.65
C GLU A 297 23.36 -13.53 -3.66
#